data_8e3790830393d99317d9c09209980154
#
_entry.id   8e3790830393d99317d9c09209980154
#
_cell.length_a   1.000
_cell.length_b   1.000
_cell.length_c   1.000
_cell.angle_alpha   90.00
_cell.angle_beta   90.00
_cell.angle_gamma   90.00
#
_symmetry.space_group_name_H-M   'P 1'
#
loop_
_entity.id
_entity.type
_entity.pdbx_description
1 polymer ?
#
loop_
_entity_poly.entity_id
_entity_poly.type
_entity_poly.pdbx_seq_one_letter_code
_entity_poly.pdbx_strand_id
1 'polypeptide(L)'
;MEQENDSEKLAEQVTTPPMQLVFEALASAPRRKILAYLTHSDLTAGEIAARFDMSKPSISQHLNVLETAGLISGKREGQFIRYSLTPNKLVNTLNSFVQDVCPVGRPLKKESKALAELRKSTKE
;
A
#
# COMPACT_ATOMS: atom_id res chain seq x y z
N MET A 1 -31.76 16.34 -2.20
CA MET A 1 -30.95 15.90 -3.35
C MET A 1 -29.52 16.41 -3.28
N GLU A 2 -29.31 17.70 -3.06
CA GLU A 2 -27.96 18.25 -2.91
C GLU A 2 -27.23 17.70 -1.67
N GLN A 3 -27.95 17.43 -0.59
CA GLN A 3 -27.37 16.87 0.62
C GLN A 3 -26.92 15.43 0.45
N GLU A 4 -27.59 14.64 -0.38
CA GLU A 4 -27.20 13.28 -0.66
C GLU A 4 -25.89 13.21 -1.46
N ASN A 5 -25.74 14.12 -2.45
CA ASN A 5 -24.50 14.18 -3.24
C ASN A 5 -23.31 14.61 -2.40
N ASP A 6 -23.50 15.56 -1.47
CA ASP A 6 -22.44 15.99 -0.58
C ASP A 6 -22.06 14.89 0.41
N SER A 7 -23.07 14.16 0.91
CA SER A 7 -22.83 13.03 1.79
C SER A 7 -22.10 11.90 1.09
N GLU A 8 -22.46 11.61 -0.15
CA GLU A 8 -21.78 10.59 -0.96
C GLU A 8 -20.34 10.98 -1.27
N LYS A 9 -20.11 12.25 -1.62
CA LYS A 9 -18.76 12.75 -1.87
C LYS A 9 -17.91 12.73 -0.62
N LEU A 10 -18.47 13.11 0.51
CA LEU A 10 -17.78 13.06 1.79
C LEU A 10 -17.52 11.61 2.20
N ALA A 11 -18.48 10.71 1.97
CA ALA A 11 -18.30 9.30 2.23
C ALA A 11 -17.21 8.69 1.33
N GLU A 12 -17.18 9.09 0.06
CA GLU A 12 -16.14 8.65 -0.85
C GLU A 12 -14.75 9.15 -0.44
N GLN A 13 -14.65 10.41 0.00
CA GLN A 13 -13.39 10.98 0.46
C GLN A 13 -12.92 10.35 1.77
N VAL A 14 -13.85 10.09 2.68
CA VAL A 14 -13.56 9.44 3.96
C VAL A 14 -13.29 7.96 3.77
N THR A 15 -13.93 7.34 2.78
CA THR A 15 -13.83 5.91 2.52
C THR A 15 -12.89 5.57 1.38
N THR A 16 -12.06 6.53 0.88
CA THR A 16 -10.97 6.15 -0.03
C THR A 16 -10.12 5.12 0.70
N PRO A 17 -10.20 3.86 0.30
CA PRO A 17 -9.55 2.82 1.09
C PRO A 17 -8.04 3.04 1.09
N PRO A 18 -7.37 2.86 2.23
CA PRO A 18 -5.91 2.86 2.25
C PRO A 18 -5.30 1.94 1.22
N MET A 19 -6.00 0.86 0.92
CA MET A 19 -5.62 -0.10 -0.10
C MET A 19 -5.50 0.55 -1.49
N GLN A 20 -6.47 1.39 -1.87
CA GLN A 20 -6.44 2.07 -3.16
C GLN A 20 -5.24 3.01 -3.28
N LEU A 21 -4.94 3.76 -2.23
CA LEU A 21 -3.79 4.66 -2.20
C LEU A 21 -2.49 3.89 -2.35
N VAL A 22 -2.38 2.74 -1.72
CA VAL A 22 -1.20 1.88 -1.83
C VAL A 22 -1.05 1.37 -3.27
N PHE A 23 -2.13 0.89 -3.88
CA PHE A 23 -2.06 0.39 -5.26
C PHE A 23 -1.72 1.50 -6.25
N GLU A 24 -2.27 2.68 -6.07
CA GLU A 24 -1.93 3.83 -6.90
C GLU A 24 -0.44 4.18 -6.77
N ALA A 25 0.06 4.17 -5.55
CA ALA A 25 1.48 4.44 -5.31
C ALA A 25 2.37 3.37 -5.96
N LEU A 26 1.96 2.10 -5.93
CA LEU A 26 2.71 1.00 -6.51
C LEU A 26 2.57 0.90 -8.03
N ALA A 27 1.63 1.61 -8.63
CA ALA A 27 1.40 1.55 -10.07
C ALA A 27 2.51 2.21 -10.90
N SER A 28 3.43 2.91 -10.26
CA SER A 28 4.51 3.63 -10.93
C SER A 28 5.84 2.92 -10.71
N ALA A 29 6.57 2.65 -11.79
CA ALA A 29 7.89 2.03 -11.71
C ALA A 29 8.89 2.87 -10.91
N PRO A 30 8.97 4.20 -11.11
CA PRO A 30 9.86 5.02 -10.27
C PRO A 30 9.51 4.93 -8.78
N ARG A 31 8.24 4.91 -8.43
CA ARG A 31 7.86 4.81 -7.01
C ARG A 31 8.24 3.47 -6.41
N ARG A 32 8.06 2.37 -7.15
CA ARG A 32 8.53 1.06 -6.68
C ARG A 32 10.04 1.04 -6.48
N LYS A 33 10.77 1.72 -7.35
CA LYS A 33 12.23 1.81 -7.25
C LYS A 33 12.67 2.61 -6.03
N ILE A 34 11.95 3.69 -5.71
CA ILE A 34 12.20 4.45 -4.49
C ILE A 34 12.04 3.56 -3.26
N LEU A 35 10.96 2.79 -3.22
CA LEU A 35 10.74 1.86 -2.10
C LEU A 35 11.87 0.86 -1.96
N ALA A 36 12.35 0.34 -3.09
CA ALA A 36 13.48 -0.61 -3.09
C ALA A 36 14.75 0.02 -2.53
N TYR A 37 15.04 1.26 -2.89
CA TYR A 37 16.19 1.97 -2.33
C TYR A 37 16.07 2.14 -0.82
N LEU A 38 14.87 2.45 -0.34
CA LEU A 38 14.64 2.69 1.08
C LEU A 38 14.67 1.42 1.94
N THR A 39 14.66 0.23 1.31
CA THR A 39 14.84 -1.01 2.07
C THR A 39 16.24 -1.14 2.65
N HIS A 40 17.22 -0.51 2.04
CA HIS A 40 18.60 -0.61 2.45
C HIS A 40 19.01 0.47 3.43
N SER A 41 18.49 1.67 3.27
CA SER A 41 18.80 2.78 4.18
C SER A 41 17.79 3.90 4.02
N ASP A 42 17.67 4.71 5.05
CA ASP A 42 16.91 5.95 4.96
C ASP A 42 17.67 6.92 4.08
N LEU A 43 16.96 7.67 3.25
CA LEU A 43 17.56 8.58 2.29
C LEU A 43 16.86 9.93 2.33
N THR A 44 17.64 10.99 2.10
CA THR A 44 17.06 12.32 1.88
C THR A 44 16.47 12.41 0.48
N ALA A 45 15.59 13.40 0.27
CA ALA A 45 15.02 13.65 -1.05
C ALA A 45 16.09 13.87 -2.10
N GLY A 46 17.16 14.60 -1.75
CA GLY A 46 18.28 14.83 -2.66
C GLY A 46 19.04 13.55 -3.01
N GLU A 47 19.26 12.69 -2.03
CA GLU A 47 19.90 11.40 -2.26
C GLU A 47 19.06 10.50 -3.15
N ILE A 48 17.75 10.52 -2.96
CA ILE A 48 16.83 9.77 -3.82
C ILE A 48 16.88 10.34 -5.25
N ALA A 49 16.77 11.66 -5.38
CA ALA A 49 16.78 12.32 -6.69
C ALA A 49 18.06 12.04 -7.47
N ALA A 50 19.20 11.92 -6.78
CA ALA A 50 20.49 11.64 -7.41
C ALA A 50 20.54 10.27 -8.07
N ARG A 51 19.63 9.36 -7.70
CA ARG A 51 19.57 8.00 -8.26
C ARG A 51 18.64 7.88 -9.45
N PHE A 52 18.00 8.99 -9.84
CA PHE A 52 17.05 9.00 -10.95
C PHE A 52 17.44 10.07 -11.95
N ASP A 53 17.15 9.81 -13.22
CA ASP A 53 17.25 10.80 -14.29
C ASP A 53 15.90 11.51 -14.42
N MET A 54 15.52 12.20 -13.36
CA MET A 54 14.24 12.89 -13.26
C MET A 54 14.43 14.23 -12.57
N SER A 55 13.55 15.16 -12.86
CA SER A 55 13.58 16.47 -12.22
C SER A 55 13.24 16.36 -10.73
N LYS A 56 13.75 17.29 -9.93
CA LYS A 56 13.44 17.33 -8.49
C LYS A 56 11.94 17.44 -8.22
N PRO A 57 11.17 18.28 -8.95
CA PRO A 57 9.72 18.33 -8.76
C PRO A 57 9.04 16.98 -9.02
N SER A 58 9.49 16.22 -10.01
CA SER A 58 8.93 14.89 -10.29
C SER A 58 9.19 13.93 -9.13
N ILE A 59 10.41 13.94 -8.60
CA ILE A 59 10.77 13.12 -7.44
C ILE A 59 9.94 13.53 -6.23
N SER A 60 9.81 14.82 -5.96
CA SER A 60 8.99 15.32 -4.85
C SER A 60 7.55 14.85 -4.95
N GLN A 61 7.00 14.83 -6.16
CA GLN A 61 5.64 14.38 -6.41
C GLN A 61 5.50 12.87 -6.12
N HIS A 62 6.46 12.08 -6.55
CA HIS A 62 6.49 10.64 -6.25
C HIS A 62 6.60 10.38 -4.75
N LEU A 63 7.44 11.13 -4.06
CA LEU A 63 7.59 11.01 -2.61
C LEU A 63 6.30 11.38 -1.89
N ASN A 64 5.61 12.42 -2.36
CA ASN A 64 4.34 12.83 -1.78
C ASN A 64 3.26 11.74 -1.93
N VAL A 65 3.19 11.11 -3.10
CA VAL A 65 2.25 10.01 -3.34
C VAL A 65 2.54 8.84 -2.40
N LEU A 66 3.80 8.46 -2.26
CA LEU A 66 4.20 7.37 -1.37
C LEU A 66 3.92 7.69 0.10
N GLU A 67 4.18 8.93 0.52
CA GLU A 67 3.92 9.37 1.88
C GLU A 67 2.42 9.42 2.19
N THR A 68 1.63 9.93 1.25
CA THR A 68 0.17 9.96 1.38
C THR A 68 -0.41 8.56 1.51
N ALA A 69 0.16 7.60 0.79
CA ALA A 69 -0.24 6.19 0.88
C ALA A 69 0.23 5.53 2.18
N GLY A 70 1.07 6.19 2.96
CA GLY A 70 1.59 5.64 4.21
C GLY A 70 2.70 4.62 4.03
N LEU A 71 3.31 4.55 2.84
CA LEU A 71 4.38 3.59 2.57
C LEU A 71 5.74 4.08 2.99
N ILE A 72 5.90 5.37 3.09
CA ILE A 72 7.11 6.02 3.59
C ILE A 72 6.72 7.14 4.55
N SER A 73 7.65 7.54 5.38
CA SER A 73 7.49 8.71 6.26
C SER A 73 8.69 9.61 6.11
N GLY A 74 8.44 10.92 6.06
CA GLY A 74 9.49 11.92 5.99
C GLY A 74 9.70 12.57 7.34
N LYS A 75 10.94 12.69 7.74
CA LYS A 75 11.34 13.37 8.97
C LYS A 75 12.26 14.53 8.63
N ARG A 76 11.92 15.71 9.12
CA ARG A 76 12.73 16.90 8.87
C ARG A 76 13.99 16.85 9.70
N GLU A 77 15.14 17.00 9.05
CA GLU A 77 16.44 17.13 9.68
C GLU A 77 17.11 18.40 9.13
N GLY A 78 16.97 19.51 9.86
CA GLY A 78 17.48 20.79 9.40
C GLY A 78 16.84 21.25 8.11
N GLN A 79 17.63 21.35 7.04
CA GLN A 79 17.17 21.75 5.71
C GLN A 79 16.69 20.57 4.86
N PHE A 80 16.90 19.36 5.35
CA PHE A 80 16.62 18.15 4.59
C PHE A 80 15.44 17.40 5.18
N ILE A 81 14.77 16.63 4.32
CA ILE A 81 13.78 15.67 4.76
C ILE A 81 14.35 14.29 4.49
N ARG A 82 14.43 13.48 5.53
CA ARG A 82 14.91 12.10 5.44
C ARG A 82 13.70 11.17 5.41
N TYR A 83 13.67 10.30 4.42
CA TYR A 83 12.57 9.36 4.23
C TYR A 83 12.94 7.97 4.69
N SER A 84 11.97 7.33 5.32
CA SER A 84 12.09 5.97 5.84
C SER A 84 10.93 5.14 5.34
N LEU A 85 11.19 3.85 5.10
CA LEU A 85 10.16 2.91 4.71
C LEU A 85 9.27 2.55 5.91
N THR A 86 7.97 2.39 5.68
CA THR A 86 7.04 1.85 6.66
C THR A 86 6.58 0.47 6.19
N PRO A 87 7.37 -0.59 6.48
CA PRO A 87 7.16 -1.89 5.85
C PRO A 87 5.84 -2.55 6.26
N ASN A 88 5.38 -2.34 7.48
CA ASN A 88 4.16 -2.96 7.97
C ASN A 88 2.92 -2.54 7.17
N LYS A 89 2.88 -1.28 6.74
CA LYS A 89 1.77 -0.76 5.96
C LYS A 89 1.62 -1.49 4.63
N LEU A 90 2.73 -1.70 3.93
CA LEU A 90 2.76 -2.40 2.65
C LEU A 90 2.33 -3.85 2.82
N VAL A 91 2.97 -4.56 3.76
CA VAL A 91 2.68 -5.97 4.01
C VAL A 91 1.22 -6.17 4.40
N ASN A 92 0.72 -5.38 5.34
CA ASN A 92 -0.65 -5.52 5.82
C ASN A 92 -1.67 -5.24 4.72
N THR A 93 -1.43 -4.20 3.91
CA THR A 93 -2.35 -3.83 2.83
C THR A 93 -2.39 -4.91 1.75
N LEU A 94 -1.23 -5.38 1.30
CA LEU A 94 -1.15 -6.42 0.28
C LEU A 94 -1.73 -7.74 0.78
N ASN A 95 -1.46 -8.08 2.04
CA ASN A 95 -2.01 -9.29 2.63
C ASN A 95 -3.53 -9.22 2.74
N SER A 96 -4.07 -8.08 3.15
CA SER A 96 -5.53 -7.86 3.16
C SER A 96 -6.14 -8.06 1.78
N PHE A 97 -5.49 -7.51 0.76
CA PHE A 97 -5.96 -7.66 -0.62
C PHE A 97 -5.93 -9.12 -1.06
N VAL A 98 -4.86 -9.82 -0.75
CA VAL A 98 -4.76 -11.26 -1.08
C VAL A 98 -5.88 -12.03 -0.39
N GLN A 99 -6.17 -11.73 0.87
CA GLN A 99 -7.25 -12.37 1.61
C GLN A 99 -8.62 -12.11 0.99
N ASP A 100 -8.82 -10.90 0.47
CA ASP A 100 -10.10 -10.50 -0.13
C ASP A 100 -10.31 -11.11 -1.52
N VAL A 101 -9.26 -11.13 -2.34
CA VAL A 101 -9.35 -11.48 -3.77
C VAL A 101 -9.11 -12.96 -4.00
N CYS A 102 -8.27 -13.58 -3.20
CA CYS A 102 -8.04 -15.02 -3.27
C CYS A 102 -9.04 -15.74 -2.36
N PRO A 103 -10.17 -16.20 -2.91
CA PRO A 103 -11.13 -16.97 -2.11
C PRO A 103 -10.55 -18.26 -1.61
N VAL A 104 -9.42 -18.66 -2.16
CA VAL A 104 -8.60 -19.76 -1.66
C VAL A 104 -8.09 -19.50 -0.23
N GLY A 105 -8.11 -18.23 0.20
CA GLY A 105 -7.64 -17.86 1.52
C GLY A 105 -8.47 -18.48 2.63
N ARG A 106 -9.50 -17.78 3.08
CA ARG A 106 -10.31 -18.21 4.22
C ARG A 106 -11.49 -19.11 3.88
N PRO A 107 -12.35 -18.76 2.91
CA PRO A 107 -13.53 -19.58 2.62
C PRO A 107 -13.16 -20.98 2.16
N LEU A 108 -12.18 -21.10 1.27
CA LEU A 108 -11.79 -22.41 0.77
C LEU A 108 -11.01 -23.26 1.79
N LYS A 109 -10.30 -22.62 2.71
CA LYS A 109 -9.68 -23.37 3.81
C LYS A 109 -10.75 -24.01 4.70
N LYS A 110 -11.79 -23.25 5.03
CA LYS A 110 -12.92 -23.78 5.80
C LYS A 110 -13.67 -24.86 5.04
N GLU A 111 -13.88 -24.62 3.76
CA GLU A 111 -14.56 -25.55 2.87
C GLU A 111 -13.75 -26.85 2.73
N SER A 112 -12.46 -26.75 2.51
CA SER A 112 -11.56 -27.90 2.42
C SER A 112 -11.56 -28.69 3.71
N LYS A 113 -11.57 -28.01 4.84
CA LYS A 113 -11.61 -28.65 6.14
C LYS A 113 -12.93 -29.38 6.36
N ALA A 114 -14.05 -28.75 5.99
CA ALA A 114 -15.36 -29.36 6.08
C ALA A 114 -15.48 -30.58 5.16
N LEU A 115 -14.96 -30.49 3.94
CA LEU A 115 -14.94 -31.61 3.01
C LEU A 115 -14.06 -32.76 3.49
N ALA A 116 -12.93 -32.45 4.09
CA ALA A 116 -12.05 -33.45 4.66
C ALA A 116 -12.72 -34.22 5.82
N GLU A 117 -13.46 -33.49 6.66
CA GLU A 117 -14.21 -34.08 7.76
C GLU A 117 -15.35 -34.97 7.26
N LEU A 118 -16.07 -34.51 6.22
CA LEU A 118 -17.11 -35.28 5.57
C LEU A 118 -16.55 -36.59 4.95
N ARG A 119 -15.40 -36.50 4.32
CA ARG A 119 -14.73 -37.70 3.76
C ARG A 119 -14.36 -38.69 4.83
N LYS A 120 -13.91 -38.23 5.98
CA LYS A 120 -13.58 -39.09 7.11
C LYS A 120 -14.83 -39.79 7.65
N SER A 121 -15.94 -39.08 7.74
CA SER A 121 -17.18 -39.69 8.25
C SER A 121 -17.81 -40.65 7.25
N THR A 122 -17.62 -40.44 5.94
CA THR A 122 -18.16 -41.38 4.93
C THR A 122 -17.29 -42.63 4.73
N LYS A 123 -16.03 -42.59 5.11
CA LYS A 123 -15.16 -43.78 5.06
C LYS A 123 -15.35 -44.74 6.21
N GLU A 124 -16.02 -44.30 7.22
CA GLU A 124 -16.41 -45.13 8.36
C GLU A 124 -17.82 -45.68 8.19
#